data_0a10215d5900e384cc1ad927467e8620
#
_entry.id   0a10215d5900e384cc1ad927467e8620
#
_cell.length_a   1.000
_cell.length_b   1.000
_cell.length_c   1.000
_cell.angle_alpha   90.00
_cell.angle_beta   90.00
_cell.angle_gamma   90.00
#
_symmetry.space_group_name_H-M   'P 1'
#
loop_
_entity.id
_entity.type
_entity.pdbx_description
1 polymer ?
#
loop_
_entity_poly.entity_id
_entity_poly.type
_entity_poly.pdbx_seq_one_letter_code
_entity_poly.pdbx_strand_id
1 'polypeptide(L)'
;MATGNSVHDEVKEQQQKLKGKPFKEKWAYFWEYYKIQTLVAIAVLACAGNLIYTFATRKDTVMEAAFVNCYMNTEVDSDTMIADFEQYADIDTSSDCAAINRDMYVDYENSDQYSYANMQKIIAMVSGKTLDALITDDTYMDHNLEAGLFCDLHQYFT
;
A
#
# COMPACT_ATOMS: atom_id res chain seq x y z
N MET A 1 -45.63 1.15 27.13
CA MET A 1 -45.06 0.61 25.87
C MET A 1 -44.76 1.83 24.99
N ALA A 2 -43.49 2.19 24.88
CA ALA A 2 -43.08 3.26 23.98
C ALA A 2 -43.13 2.74 22.56
N THR A 3 -44.06 3.19 21.76
CA THR A 3 -44.10 2.99 20.32
C THR A 3 -42.97 3.80 19.73
N GLY A 4 -41.87 3.11 19.39
CA GLY A 4 -40.77 3.72 18.66
C GLY A 4 -41.28 4.15 17.29
N ASN A 5 -41.37 5.46 17.07
CA ASN A 5 -41.54 6.01 15.73
C ASN A 5 -40.44 5.47 14.85
N SER A 6 -40.80 4.88 13.71
CA SER A 6 -39.80 4.43 12.77
C SER A 6 -39.06 5.66 12.20
N VAL A 7 -37.78 5.54 11.95
CA VAL A 7 -36.96 6.60 11.32
C VAL A 7 -37.65 7.19 10.08
N HIS A 8 -38.45 6.38 9.40
CA HIS A 8 -39.22 6.77 8.23
C HIS A 8 -40.39 7.75 8.57
N ASP A 9 -41.01 7.61 9.73
CA ASP A 9 -42.10 8.49 10.16
C ASP A 9 -41.58 9.84 10.64
N GLU A 10 -40.44 9.85 11.32
CA GLU A 10 -39.71 11.07 11.69
C GLU A 10 -39.27 11.88 10.47
N VAL A 11 -38.74 11.20 9.44
CA VAL A 11 -38.34 11.86 8.18
C VAL A 11 -39.56 12.48 7.48
N LYS A 12 -40.73 11.80 7.46
CA LYS A 12 -41.94 12.34 6.86
C LYS A 12 -42.49 13.56 7.61
N GLU A 13 -42.48 13.53 8.93
CA GLU A 13 -42.91 14.69 9.73
C GLU A 13 -42.01 15.90 9.51
N GLN A 14 -40.69 15.67 9.41
CA GLN A 14 -39.73 16.73 9.15
C GLN A 14 -39.87 17.30 7.74
N GLN A 15 -40.14 16.46 6.76
CA GLN A 15 -40.43 16.92 5.39
C GLN A 15 -41.71 17.77 5.31
N GLN A 16 -42.74 17.44 6.09
CA GLN A 16 -43.96 18.23 6.15
C GLN A 16 -43.74 19.62 6.81
N LYS A 17 -42.91 19.69 7.85
CA LYS A 17 -42.55 20.96 8.53
C LYS A 17 -41.73 21.90 7.64
N LEU A 18 -41.06 21.36 6.65
CA LEU A 18 -40.23 22.11 5.69
C LEU A 18 -41.00 22.51 4.41
N LYS A 19 -42.22 21.96 4.19
CA LYS A 19 -43.06 22.34 3.04
C LYS A 19 -43.52 23.81 3.19
N GLY A 20 -43.12 24.64 2.23
CA GLY A 20 -43.50 26.06 2.18
C GLY A 20 -42.48 27.05 2.76
N LYS A 21 -41.41 26.58 3.37
CA LYS A 21 -40.34 27.48 3.86
C LYS A 21 -39.36 27.87 2.74
N PRO A 22 -38.82 29.13 2.78
CA PRO A 22 -37.83 29.58 1.81
C PRO A 22 -36.53 28.72 1.92
N PHE A 23 -35.80 28.64 0.81
CA PHE A 23 -34.60 27.80 0.69
C PHE A 23 -33.54 28.05 1.78
N LYS A 24 -33.39 29.31 2.20
CA LYS A 24 -32.48 29.71 3.29
C LYS A 24 -32.82 29.04 4.65
N GLU A 25 -34.10 28.96 5.00
CA GLU A 25 -34.53 28.33 6.26
C GLU A 25 -34.40 26.80 6.20
N LYS A 26 -34.62 26.18 5.02
CA LYS A 26 -34.41 24.76 4.80
C LYS A 26 -32.94 24.40 4.94
N TRP A 27 -32.06 25.24 4.40
CA TRP A 27 -30.58 25.04 4.48
C TRP A 27 -30.06 25.22 5.90
N ALA A 28 -30.56 26.25 6.64
CA ALA A 28 -30.17 26.47 8.04
C ALA A 28 -30.59 25.30 8.93
N TYR A 29 -31.82 24.80 8.74
CA TYR A 29 -32.32 23.64 9.48
C TYR A 29 -31.52 22.37 9.18
N PHE A 30 -31.23 22.12 7.89
CA PHE A 30 -30.41 21.00 7.48
C PHE A 30 -29.01 21.07 8.12
N TRP A 31 -28.40 22.26 8.11
CA TRP A 31 -27.06 22.44 8.68
C TRP A 31 -27.04 22.31 10.21
N GLU A 32 -28.09 22.72 10.88
CA GLU A 32 -28.17 22.60 12.34
C GLU A 32 -28.37 21.15 12.81
N TYR A 33 -29.18 20.39 12.09
CA TYR A 33 -29.53 19.01 12.48
C TYR A 33 -28.61 17.94 11.89
N TYR A 34 -28.11 18.16 10.69
CA TYR A 34 -27.38 17.12 9.92
C TYR A 34 -25.90 17.43 9.70
N LYS A 35 -25.36 18.49 10.28
CA LYS A 35 -23.95 18.88 10.08
C LYS A 35 -22.95 17.75 10.35
N ILE A 36 -23.16 16.96 11.41
CA ILE A 36 -22.27 15.87 11.78
C ILE A 36 -22.39 14.71 10.79
N GLN A 37 -23.62 14.31 10.47
CA GLN A 37 -23.87 13.24 9.49
C GLN A 37 -23.35 13.60 8.10
N THR A 38 -23.54 14.85 7.69
CA THR A 38 -23.05 15.36 6.40
C THR A 38 -21.52 15.36 6.37
N LEU A 39 -20.87 15.77 7.45
CA LEU A 39 -19.41 15.79 7.55
C LEU A 39 -18.85 14.37 7.52
N VAL A 40 -19.49 13.43 8.22
CA VAL A 40 -19.11 12.00 8.16
C VAL A 40 -19.32 11.44 6.76
N ALA A 41 -20.45 11.74 6.11
CA ALA A 41 -20.70 11.28 4.74
C ALA A 41 -19.65 11.81 3.75
N ILE A 42 -19.29 13.08 3.85
CA ILE A 42 -18.22 13.69 3.02
C ILE A 42 -16.88 13.00 3.30
N ALA A 43 -16.53 12.75 4.57
CA ALA A 43 -15.28 12.07 4.93
C ALA A 43 -15.25 10.64 4.36
N VAL A 44 -16.34 9.87 4.46
CA VAL A 44 -16.44 8.53 3.88
C VAL A 44 -16.30 8.56 2.36
N LEU A 45 -16.96 9.51 1.68
CA LEU A 45 -16.85 9.66 0.23
C LEU A 45 -15.43 10.07 -0.19
N ALA A 46 -14.76 10.95 0.55
CA ALA A 46 -13.37 11.32 0.30
C ALA A 46 -12.42 10.14 0.48
N CYS A 47 -12.59 9.34 1.55
CA CYS A 47 -11.82 8.13 1.75
C CYS A 47 -12.04 7.10 0.64
N ALA A 48 -13.29 6.86 0.26
CA ALA A 48 -13.63 5.94 -0.83
C ALA A 48 -13.04 6.41 -2.16
N GLY A 49 -13.16 7.71 -2.46
CA GLY A 49 -12.56 8.31 -3.66
C GLY A 49 -11.04 8.18 -3.69
N ASN A 50 -10.38 8.40 -2.55
CA ASN A 50 -8.92 8.22 -2.42
C ASN A 50 -8.52 6.74 -2.63
N LEU A 51 -9.26 5.79 -2.04
CA LEU A 51 -9.00 4.37 -2.25
C LEU A 51 -9.14 3.98 -3.73
N ILE A 52 -10.22 4.38 -4.37
CA ILE A 52 -10.46 4.11 -5.80
C ILE A 52 -9.33 4.71 -6.65
N TYR A 53 -8.94 5.95 -6.37
CA TYR A 53 -7.85 6.61 -7.06
C TYR A 53 -6.53 5.83 -6.88
N THR A 54 -6.19 5.44 -5.65
CA THR A 54 -4.97 4.68 -5.34
C THR A 54 -4.95 3.33 -6.08
N PHE A 55 -6.08 2.61 -6.10
CA PHE A 55 -6.16 1.34 -6.85
C PHE A 55 -6.08 1.53 -8.36
N ALA A 56 -6.72 2.58 -8.89
CA ALA A 56 -6.74 2.85 -10.33
C ALA A 56 -5.40 3.38 -10.87
N THR A 57 -4.58 4.00 -10.01
CA THR A 57 -3.27 4.56 -10.40
C THR A 57 -2.08 3.72 -9.93
N ARG A 58 -2.35 2.58 -9.27
CA ARG A 58 -1.28 1.68 -8.84
C ARG A 58 -0.65 1.03 -10.07
N LYS A 59 0.68 1.17 -10.16
CA LYS A 59 1.47 0.44 -11.15
C LYS A 59 1.72 -0.98 -10.65
N ASP A 60 1.78 -1.92 -11.57
CA ASP A 60 2.15 -3.28 -11.26
C ASP A 60 3.67 -3.39 -11.16
N THR A 61 4.16 -4.02 -10.09
CA THR A 61 5.59 -4.24 -9.93
C THR A 61 5.98 -5.48 -10.73
N VAL A 62 6.72 -5.29 -11.81
CA VAL A 62 7.15 -6.37 -12.72
C VAL A 62 8.51 -6.95 -12.35
N MET A 63 9.26 -6.24 -11.48
CA MET A 63 10.53 -6.72 -10.95
C MET A 63 10.76 -6.11 -9.57
N GLU A 64 11.06 -6.94 -8.59
CA GLU A 64 11.41 -6.50 -7.24
C GLU A 64 12.75 -7.11 -6.82
N ALA A 65 13.73 -6.24 -6.51
CA ALA A 65 15.03 -6.63 -5.99
C ALA A 65 15.20 -6.19 -4.53
N ALA A 66 15.87 -7.03 -3.73
CA ALA A 66 16.24 -6.69 -2.36
C ALA A 66 17.76 -6.76 -2.18
N PHE A 67 18.30 -5.75 -1.52
CA PHE A 67 19.69 -5.69 -1.09
C PHE A 67 19.75 -5.90 0.42
N VAL A 68 20.33 -7.01 0.83
CA VAL A 68 20.44 -7.41 2.24
C VAL A 68 21.89 -7.39 2.66
N ASN A 69 22.21 -6.69 3.74
CA ASN A 69 23.58 -6.52 4.26
C ASN A 69 24.57 -5.91 3.24
N CYS A 70 24.06 -5.25 2.22
CA CYS A 70 24.89 -4.66 1.18
C CYS A 70 25.14 -3.18 1.48
N TYR A 71 26.41 -2.82 1.63
CA TYR A 71 26.82 -1.41 1.70
C TYR A 71 26.91 -0.84 0.28
N MET A 72 25.86 -0.15 -0.11
CA MET A 72 25.90 0.57 -1.39
C MET A 72 26.56 1.93 -1.23
N ASN A 73 27.30 2.34 -2.27
CA ASN A 73 27.83 3.70 -2.33
C ASN A 73 26.67 4.70 -2.29
N THR A 74 26.74 5.68 -1.38
CA THR A 74 25.72 6.73 -1.23
C THR A 74 25.58 7.63 -2.46
N GLU A 75 26.54 7.57 -3.39
CA GLU A 75 26.50 8.32 -4.65
C GLU A 75 25.52 7.73 -5.68
N VAL A 76 25.14 6.47 -5.51
CA VAL A 76 24.17 5.80 -6.42
C VAL A 76 22.78 5.89 -5.81
N ASP A 77 21.94 6.70 -6.41
CA ASP A 77 20.53 6.82 -6.02
C ASP A 77 19.69 5.63 -6.51
N SER A 78 18.78 5.14 -5.67
CA SER A 78 17.88 4.05 -6.03
C SER A 78 17.00 4.38 -7.22
N ASP A 79 16.53 5.62 -7.27
CA ASP A 79 15.62 6.06 -8.33
C ASP A 79 16.34 6.05 -9.68
N THR A 80 17.62 6.40 -9.70
CA THR A 80 18.45 6.30 -10.91
C THR A 80 18.65 4.84 -11.33
N MET A 81 18.91 3.94 -10.37
CA MET A 81 19.07 2.51 -10.69
C MET A 81 17.76 1.91 -11.24
N ILE A 82 16.64 2.26 -10.66
CA ILE A 82 15.32 1.82 -11.13
C ILE A 82 15.08 2.34 -12.55
N ALA A 83 15.29 3.63 -12.78
CA ALA A 83 15.07 4.26 -14.08
C ALA A 83 15.97 3.65 -15.18
N ASP A 84 17.24 3.41 -14.87
CA ASP A 84 18.18 2.78 -15.80
C ASP A 84 17.76 1.33 -16.12
N PHE A 85 17.28 0.60 -15.12
CA PHE A 85 16.80 -0.76 -15.32
C PHE A 85 15.49 -0.77 -16.14
N GLU A 86 14.55 0.08 -15.82
CA GLU A 86 13.27 0.19 -16.54
C GLU A 86 13.50 0.56 -18.01
N GLN A 87 14.45 1.46 -18.27
CA GLN A 87 14.85 1.81 -19.65
C GLN A 87 15.54 0.64 -20.37
N TYR A 88 16.45 -0.09 -19.69
CA TYR A 88 17.15 -1.22 -20.27
C TYR A 88 16.21 -2.39 -20.57
N ALA A 89 15.25 -2.66 -19.70
CA ALA A 89 14.30 -3.75 -19.82
C ALA A 89 13.06 -3.40 -20.68
N ASP A 90 13.00 -2.19 -21.24
CA ASP A 90 11.87 -1.67 -22.06
C ASP A 90 10.53 -1.80 -21.35
N ILE A 91 10.50 -1.45 -20.03
CA ILE A 91 9.30 -1.52 -19.20
C ILE A 91 8.39 -0.31 -19.51
N ASP A 92 7.10 -0.58 -19.76
CA ASP A 92 6.10 0.49 -19.91
C ASP A 92 5.81 1.15 -18.55
N THR A 93 6.53 2.22 -18.27
CA THR A 93 6.40 2.95 -16.99
C THR A 93 5.06 3.65 -16.79
N SER A 94 4.13 3.58 -17.73
CA SER A 94 2.77 4.07 -17.56
C SER A 94 1.90 3.14 -16.71
N SER A 95 2.12 1.83 -16.81
CA SER A 95 1.36 0.77 -16.12
C SER A 95 2.21 -0.01 -15.12
N ASP A 96 3.50 -0.13 -15.38
CA ASP A 96 4.40 -1.01 -14.67
C ASP A 96 5.55 -0.25 -13.99
N CYS A 97 6.22 -0.88 -13.03
CA CYS A 97 7.42 -0.34 -12.39
C CYS A 97 8.36 -1.43 -11.90
N ALA A 98 9.62 -1.11 -11.76
CA ALA A 98 10.57 -1.89 -10.98
C ALA A 98 10.68 -1.35 -9.55
N ALA A 99 11.01 -2.20 -8.60
CA ALA A 99 11.19 -1.82 -7.20
C ALA A 99 12.52 -2.35 -6.65
N ILE A 100 13.21 -1.53 -5.86
CA ILE A 100 14.46 -1.90 -5.19
C ILE A 100 14.34 -1.61 -3.69
N ASN A 101 14.49 -2.64 -2.86
CA ASN A 101 14.56 -2.52 -1.40
C ASN A 101 16.04 -2.56 -0.97
N ARG A 102 16.63 -1.40 -0.59
CA ARG A 102 18.07 -1.28 -0.33
C ARG A 102 18.46 -1.41 1.14
N ASP A 103 17.65 -0.98 2.05
CA ASP A 103 18.06 -0.77 3.44
C ASP A 103 17.65 -1.95 4.33
N MET A 104 17.96 -3.16 3.85
CA MET A 104 17.63 -4.37 4.60
C MET A 104 18.88 -4.91 5.29
N TYR A 105 18.82 -4.95 6.62
CA TYR A 105 19.88 -5.52 7.45
C TYR A 105 19.35 -6.71 8.24
N VAL A 106 20.07 -7.84 8.18
CA VAL A 106 19.78 -9.07 8.92
C VAL A 106 21.04 -9.55 9.63
N ASP A 107 20.97 -9.64 10.94
CA ASP A 107 22.02 -10.16 11.81
C ASP A 107 21.49 -11.40 12.52
N TYR A 108 22.14 -12.54 12.31
CA TYR A 108 21.77 -13.82 12.93
C TYR A 108 22.36 -14.00 14.34
N GLU A 109 23.45 -13.28 14.65
CA GLU A 109 24.13 -13.41 15.94
C GLU A 109 23.52 -12.48 16.99
N ASN A 110 23.21 -11.24 16.60
CA ASN A 110 22.66 -10.21 17.47
C ASN A 110 21.35 -9.65 16.89
N SER A 111 20.36 -10.52 16.64
CA SER A 111 19.13 -10.10 16.02
C SER A 111 18.34 -9.15 16.94
N ASP A 112 18.32 -7.90 16.56
CA ASP A 112 17.47 -6.88 17.13
C ASP A 112 16.08 -6.85 16.48
N GLN A 113 15.21 -5.97 16.94
CA GLN A 113 13.87 -5.83 16.40
C GLN A 113 13.86 -5.44 14.93
N TYR A 114 14.85 -4.67 14.47
CA TYR A 114 14.97 -4.24 13.08
C TYR A 114 15.39 -5.39 12.17
N SER A 115 16.41 -6.14 12.56
CA SER A 115 16.87 -7.36 11.88
C SER A 115 15.73 -8.38 11.75
N TYR A 116 14.98 -8.61 12.84
CA TYR A 116 13.84 -9.52 12.84
C TYR A 116 12.73 -9.04 11.87
N ALA A 117 12.40 -7.75 11.85
CA ALA A 117 11.41 -7.19 10.96
C ALA A 117 11.81 -7.34 9.48
N ASN A 118 13.09 -7.11 9.15
CA ASN A 118 13.62 -7.31 7.80
C ASN A 118 13.54 -8.78 7.37
N MET A 119 13.91 -9.71 8.26
CA MET A 119 13.79 -11.15 8.00
C MET A 119 12.34 -11.53 7.69
N GLN A 120 11.37 -11.06 8.48
CA GLN A 120 9.94 -11.32 8.24
C GLN A 120 9.48 -10.72 6.91
N LYS A 121 9.97 -9.52 6.55
CA LYS A 121 9.66 -8.88 5.27
C LYS A 121 10.17 -9.73 4.11
N ILE A 122 11.42 -10.20 4.15
CA ILE A 122 11.99 -11.04 3.08
C ILE A 122 11.21 -12.34 2.94
N ILE A 123 10.88 -13.01 4.06
CA ILE A 123 10.07 -14.24 4.04
C ILE A 123 8.69 -13.98 3.41
N ALA A 124 8.07 -12.85 3.73
CA ALA A 124 6.78 -12.49 3.15
C ALA A 124 6.88 -12.24 1.63
N MET A 125 7.93 -11.55 1.17
CA MET A 125 8.17 -11.29 -0.25
C MET A 125 8.43 -12.59 -1.03
N VAL A 126 9.25 -13.49 -0.49
CA VAL A 126 9.50 -14.81 -1.08
C VAL A 126 8.24 -15.66 -1.11
N SER A 127 7.49 -15.74 -0.01
CA SER A 127 6.25 -16.51 0.07
C SER A 127 5.16 -15.95 -0.83
N GLY A 128 5.12 -14.63 -0.98
CA GLY A 128 4.22 -13.91 -1.89
C GLY A 128 4.63 -13.97 -3.36
N LYS A 129 5.84 -14.52 -3.64
CA LYS A 129 6.44 -14.56 -4.99
C LYS A 129 6.54 -13.17 -5.62
N THR A 130 6.88 -12.17 -4.81
CA THR A 130 7.08 -10.80 -5.28
C THR A 130 8.56 -10.44 -5.37
N LEU A 131 9.46 -11.24 -4.79
CA LEU A 131 10.90 -11.03 -4.85
C LEU A 131 11.50 -11.82 -6.03
N ASP A 132 12.10 -11.10 -6.97
CA ASP A 132 12.73 -11.69 -8.17
C ASP A 132 14.23 -11.83 -8.03
N ALA A 133 14.89 -10.86 -7.37
CA ALA A 133 16.33 -10.87 -7.19
C ALA A 133 16.72 -10.50 -5.75
N LEU A 134 17.69 -11.24 -5.21
CA LEU A 134 18.28 -10.97 -3.90
C LEU A 134 19.78 -10.80 -4.04
N ILE A 135 20.28 -9.65 -3.62
CA ILE A 135 21.69 -9.32 -3.53
C ILE A 135 22.05 -9.29 -2.05
N THR A 136 23.06 -10.06 -1.66
CA THR A 136 23.37 -10.23 -0.24
C THR A 136 24.86 -10.53 0.00
N ASP A 137 25.25 -10.48 1.28
CA ASP A 137 26.56 -10.95 1.73
C ASP A 137 26.61 -12.48 1.86
N ASP A 138 27.83 -13.02 2.02
CA ASP A 138 28.08 -14.45 2.15
C ASP A 138 27.39 -15.03 3.39
N THR A 139 27.34 -14.27 4.49
CA THR A 139 26.75 -14.74 5.75
C THR A 139 25.25 -15.00 5.62
N TYR A 140 24.53 -14.09 5.00
CA TYR A 140 23.10 -14.30 4.74
C TYR A 140 22.86 -15.44 3.77
N MET A 141 23.70 -15.53 2.72
CA MET A 141 23.61 -16.59 1.72
C MET A 141 23.81 -17.98 2.35
N ASP A 142 24.87 -18.17 3.12
CA ASP A 142 25.19 -19.45 3.77
C ASP A 142 24.08 -19.94 4.70
N HIS A 143 23.46 -19.03 5.47
CA HIS A 143 22.35 -19.37 6.35
C HIS A 143 21.07 -19.79 5.61
N ASN A 144 20.90 -19.39 4.37
CA ASN A 144 19.66 -19.59 3.62
C ASN A 144 19.79 -20.51 2.40
N LEU A 145 20.98 -21.02 2.10
CA LEU A 145 21.22 -21.92 0.97
C LEU A 145 20.34 -23.18 1.02
N GLU A 146 20.22 -23.78 2.21
CA GLU A 146 19.45 -25.00 2.40
C GLU A 146 17.94 -24.75 2.56
N ALA A 147 17.52 -23.48 2.74
CA ALA A 147 16.13 -23.12 2.94
C ALA A 147 15.28 -23.12 1.65
N GLY A 148 15.91 -23.34 0.50
CA GLY A 148 15.23 -23.38 -0.81
C GLY A 148 14.77 -22.00 -1.31
N LEU A 149 15.36 -20.92 -0.79
CA LEU A 149 15.10 -19.55 -1.23
C LEU A 149 15.64 -19.26 -2.63
N PHE A 150 16.70 -19.94 -3.02
CA PHE A 150 17.43 -19.69 -4.27
C PHE A 150 17.14 -20.77 -5.29
N CYS A 151 17.02 -20.39 -6.56
CA CYS A 151 16.93 -21.36 -7.65
C CYS A 151 18.30 -21.61 -8.27
N ASP A 152 18.52 -22.87 -8.73
CA ASP A 152 19.71 -23.21 -9.48
C ASP A 152 19.59 -22.66 -10.91
N LEU A 153 20.45 -21.69 -11.23
CA LEU A 153 20.47 -21.05 -12.54
C LEU A 153 21.16 -21.88 -13.63
N HIS A 154 21.91 -22.93 -13.28
CA HIS A 154 22.58 -23.78 -14.27
C HIS A 154 21.64 -24.45 -15.26
N GLN A 155 20.37 -24.67 -14.85
CA GLN A 155 19.35 -25.22 -15.71
C GLN A 155 18.82 -24.25 -16.78
N TYR A 156 19.14 -22.94 -16.64
CA TYR A 156 18.68 -21.89 -17.57
C TYR A 156 19.80 -21.35 -18.45
N PHE A 157 21.06 -21.52 -18.04
CA PHE A 157 22.24 -21.04 -18.74
C PHE A 157 23.11 -22.25 -19.13
N THR A 158 22.93 -22.76 -20.32
CA THR A 158 23.79 -23.79 -20.95
C THR A 158 24.69 -23.15 -21.96
#